data_9cad5c8f17ce2c2a4532f121712902e0
#
_entry.id   9cad5c8f17ce2c2a4532f121712902e0
#
_cell.length_a   1.000
_cell.length_b   1.000
_cell.length_c   1.000
_cell.angle_alpha   90.00
_cell.angle_beta   90.00
_cell.angle_gamma   90.00
#
_symmetry.space_group_name_H-M   'P 1'
#
loop_
_entity.id
_entity.type
_entity.pdbx_description
1 polymer ?
#
loop_
_entity_poly.entity_id
_entity_poly.type
_entity_poly.pdbx_seq_one_letter_code
_entity_poly.pdbx_strand_id
1 'polypeptide(L)'
;MEDLFKESNGLIAPYGGELKDLMVKDSNKIDKLISTTVYQHECSERNACDIELLIIGAFSPLEGFMNDQDYKSVVKNNKDTNNFLFGLPIVLDTNNSNLKTGETILLTYKGQNLGVLEISSKWEPDKSFEAKNCYGTNSLEHPAVKMIFHERGKYYLGGKVYGFELPKRDFPCATPSEVRKSLPKNHDVVA
;
A
#
# COMPACT_ATOMS: atom_id res chain seq x y z
N MET A 1 23.64 -21.49 2.95
CA MET A 1 22.26 -20.97 2.95
C MET A 1 22.18 -19.43 3.09
N GLU A 2 23.28 -18.76 3.49
CA GLU A 2 23.33 -17.30 3.67
C GLU A 2 23.42 -16.47 2.37
N ASP A 3 23.94 -17.03 1.28
CA ASP A 3 24.18 -16.28 0.03
C ASP A 3 22.94 -16.11 -0.87
N LEU A 4 21.85 -16.81 -0.62
CA LEU A 4 20.61 -16.75 -1.43
C LEU A 4 19.79 -15.45 -1.20
N PHE A 5 20.12 -14.67 -0.18
CA PHE A 5 19.38 -13.47 0.21
C PHE A 5 20.18 -12.18 0.07
N LYS A 6 21.39 -12.23 -0.49
CA LYS A 6 22.22 -11.04 -0.71
C LYS A 6 22.22 -10.63 -2.18
N GLU A 7 22.10 -9.33 -2.43
CA GLU A 7 22.36 -8.76 -3.76
C GLU A 7 23.88 -8.82 -4.06
N SER A 8 24.25 -8.65 -5.33
CA SER A 8 25.65 -8.63 -5.77
C SER A 8 26.52 -7.55 -5.09
N ASN A 9 25.89 -6.55 -4.45
CA ASN A 9 26.53 -5.50 -3.68
C ASN A 9 26.74 -5.86 -2.20
N GLY A 10 26.36 -7.06 -1.76
CA GLY A 10 26.49 -7.52 -0.38
C GLY A 10 25.36 -7.10 0.58
N LEU A 11 24.36 -6.34 0.08
CA LEU A 11 23.18 -5.96 0.87
C LEU A 11 22.18 -7.10 0.90
N ILE A 12 21.39 -7.18 1.97
CA ILE A 12 20.21 -8.05 2.01
C ILE A 12 19.25 -7.62 0.90
N ALA A 13 18.73 -8.61 0.13
CA ALA A 13 17.74 -8.36 -0.89
C ALA A 13 16.50 -7.68 -0.27
N PRO A 14 15.78 -6.83 -1.03
CA PRO A 14 14.50 -6.30 -0.58
C PRO A 14 13.53 -7.42 -0.22
N TYR A 15 12.60 -7.15 0.69
CA TYR A 15 11.58 -8.13 1.04
C TYR A 15 10.76 -8.51 -0.21
N GLY A 16 10.66 -9.81 -0.46
CA GLY A 16 10.08 -10.34 -1.70
C GLY A 16 11.06 -10.41 -2.89
N GLY A 17 12.35 -10.10 -2.68
CA GLY A 17 13.43 -10.23 -3.68
C GLY A 17 13.65 -9.01 -4.57
N GLU A 18 12.66 -8.12 -4.70
CA GLU A 18 12.72 -6.93 -5.56
C GLU A 18 12.03 -5.74 -4.91
N LEU A 19 12.66 -4.56 -4.98
CA LEU A 19 12.03 -3.31 -4.56
C LEU A 19 11.04 -2.83 -5.64
N LYS A 20 9.76 -2.74 -5.30
CA LYS A 20 8.69 -2.33 -6.21
C LYS A 20 8.58 -0.80 -6.25
N ASP A 21 9.22 -0.17 -7.24
CA ASP A 21 9.03 1.25 -7.53
C ASP A 21 7.82 1.41 -8.48
N LEU A 22 6.72 1.97 -7.95
CA LEU A 22 5.47 2.12 -8.71
C LEU A 22 5.33 3.53 -9.31
N MET A 23 6.38 4.35 -9.26
CA MET A 23 6.36 5.71 -9.81
C MET A 23 6.37 5.70 -11.35
N VAL A 24 5.35 6.26 -11.95
CA VAL A 24 5.27 6.48 -13.40
C VAL A 24 5.92 7.82 -13.73
N LYS A 25 6.96 7.81 -14.59
CA LYS A 25 7.73 9.00 -14.98
C LYS A 25 7.35 9.56 -16.36
N ASP A 26 6.63 8.78 -17.16
CA ASP A 26 6.19 9.17 -18.51
C ASP A 26 4.88 9.96 -18.41
N SER A 27 4.94 11.25 -18.76
CA SER A 27 3.79 12.15 -18.74
C SER A 27 2.64 11.69 -19.64
N ASN A 28 2.93 11.16 -20.83
CA ASN A 28 1.89 10.65 -21.74
C ASN A 28 1.16 9.44 -21.13
N LYS A 29 1.91 8.59 -20.42
CA LYS A 29 1.30 7.46 -19.69
C LYS A 29 0.45 7.93 -18.52
N ILE A 30 0.89 8.96 -17.79
CA ILE A 30 0.11 9.59 -16.72
C ILE A 30 -1.20 10.14 -17.27
N ASP A 31 -1.16 10.95 -18.32
CA ASP A 31 -2.34 11.54 -18.94
C ASP A 31 -3.33 10.46 -19.41
N LYS A 32 -2.80 9.40 -20.03
CA LYS A 32 -3.61 8.24 -20.44
C LYS A 32 -4.28 7.57 -19.25
N LEU A 33 -3.55 7.32 -18.17
CA LEU A 33 -4.11 6.70 -16.95
C LEU A 33 -5.20 7.59 -16.35
N ILE A 34 -4.96 8.90 -16.23
CA ILE A 34 -5.95 9.84 -15.72
C ILE A 34 -7.21 9.86 -16.60
N SER A 35 -7.06 9.83 -17.94
CA SER A 35 -8.20 9.83 -18.86
C SER A 35 -9.11 8.60 -18.75
N THR A 36 -8.63 7.50 -18.18
CA THR A 36 -9.44 6.27 -17.95
C THR A 36 -10.17 6.26 -16.61
N THR A 37 -9.93 7.25 -15.74
CA THR A 37 -10.53 7.26 -14.41
C THR A 37 -12.02 7.60 -14.46
N VAL A 38 -12.82 6.83 -13.73
CA VAL A 38 -14.27 7.03 -13.63
C VAL A 38 -14.69 7.79 -12.38
N TYR A 39 -13.76 7.95 -11.42
CA TYR A 39 -14.03 8.57 -10.13
C TYR A 39 -12.74 9.15 -9.54
N GLN A 40 -12.86 10.28 -8.86
CA GLN A 40 -11.79 10.86 -8.05
C GLN A 40 -12.05 10.54 -6.58
N HIS A 41 -11.11 9.85 -5.96
CA HIS A 41 -11.13 9.47 -4.56
C HIS A 41 -10.21 10.39 -3.76
N GLU A 42 -10.82 11.25 -2.92
CA GLU A 42 -10.05 12.06 -1.96
C GLU A 42 -9.62 11.17 -0.79
N CYS A 43 -8.31 10.99 -0.65
CA CYS A 43 -7.69 10.13 0.32
C CYS A 43 -7.65 10.78 1.71
N SER A 44 -7.85 10.00 2.75
CA SER A 44 -7.47 10.38 4.10
C SER A 44 -5.94 10.51 4.22
N GLU A 45 -5.46 11.15 5.27
CA GLU A 45 -4.01 11.24 5.54
C GLU A 45 -3.37 9.86 5.63
N ARG A 46 -4.04 8.90 6.27
CA ARG A 46 -3.59 7.51 6.35
C ARG A 46 -3.50 6.86 4.97
N ASN A 47 -4.54 6.99 4.13
CA ASN A 47 -4.50 6.45 2.76
C ASN A 47 -3.36 7.08 1.95
N ALA A 48 -3.12 8.39 2.11
CA ALA A 48 -2.02 9.07 1.42
C ALA A 48 -0.64 8.53 1.88
N CYS A 49 -0.47 8.22 3.18
CA CYS A 49 0.73 7.55 3.68
C CYS A 49 0.89 6.14 3.11
N ASP A 50 -0.18 5.34 3.08
CA ASP A 50 -0.14 3.99 2.52
C ASP A 50 0.20 4.04 1.01
N ILE A 51 -0.37 4.99 0.26
CA ILE A 51 -0.07 5.20 -1.16
C ILE A 51 1.41 5.59 -1.34
N GLU A 52 1.93 6.52 -0.54
CA GLU A 52 3.34 6.89 -0.56
C GLU A 52 4.24 5.67 -0.37
N LEU A 53 3.98 4.86 0.67
CA LEU A 53 4.76 3.67 0.98
C LEU A 53 4.66 2.60 -0.12
N LEU A 54 3.52 2.46 -0.77
CA LEU A 54 3.36 1.61 -1.96
C LEU A 54 4.21 2.13 -3.12
N ILE A 55 4.09 3.43 -3.46
CA ILE A 55 4.77 4.05 -4.61
C ILE A 55 6.30 3.92 -4.49
N ILE A 56 6.87 4.20 -3.31
CA ILE A 56 8.32 4.14 -3.10
C ILE A 56 8.87 2.74 -2.81
N GLY A 57 8.00 1.73 -2.78
CA GLY A 57 8.37 0.33 -2.56
C GLY A 57 8.61 -0.07 -1.11
N ALA A 58 8.25 0.76 -0.13
CA ALA A 58 8.39 0.42 1.29
C ALA A 58 7.48 -0.75 1.71
N PHE A 59 6.39 -1.00 0.96
CA PHE A 59 5.52 -2.15 1.12
C PHE A 59 5.81 -3.30 0.13
N SER A 60 7.02 -3.34 -0.46
CA SER A 60 7.39 -4.48 -1.30
C SER A 60 7.16 -5.81 -0.56
N PRO A 61 6.66 -6.84 -1.23
CA PRO A 61 6.50 -6.98 -2.67
C PRO A 61 5.14 -6.49 -3.24
N LEU A 62 4.34 -5.74 -2.49
CA LEU A 62 3.04 -5.26 -2.96
C LEU A 62 3.20 -4.31 -4.16
N GLU A 63 2.36 -4.50 -5.18
CA GLU A 63 2.23 -3.59 -6.33
C GLU A 63 0.96 -2.70 -6.23
N GLY A 64 0.35 -2.64 -5.05
CA GLY A 64 -0.84 -1.87 -4.77
C GLY A 64 -1.55 -2.35 -3.52
N PHE A 65 -2.81 -1.96 -3.37
CA PHE A 65 -3.62 -2.39 -2.24
C PHE A 65 -3.99 -3.86 -2.35
N MET A 66 -3.94 -4.59 -1.23
CA MET A 66 -4.27 -6.01 -1.16
C MET A 66 -5.68 -6.28 -1.67
N ASN A 67 -5.84 -7.34 -2.44
CA ASN A 67 -7.16 -7.84 -2.84
C ASN A 67 -7.87 -8.54 -1.67
N ASP A 68 -9.13 -8.94 -1.88
CA ASP A 68 -9.94 -9.61 -0.84
C ASP A 68 -9.31 -10.91 -0.30
N GLN A 69 -8.61 -11.68 -1.16
CA GLN A 69 -7.98 -12.93 -0.76
C GLN A 69 -6.74 -12.68 0.11
N ASP A 70 -5.87 -11.76 -0.32
CA ASP A 70 -4.70 -11.35 0.46
C ASP A 70 -5.11 -10.72 1.78
N TYR A 71 -6.11 -9.82 1.77
CA TYR A 71 -6.68 -9.24 2.98
C TYR A 71 -7.14 -10.30 3.99
N LYS A 72 -7.96 -11.27 3.54
CA LYS A 72 -8.46 -12.35 4.41
C LYS A 72 -7.33 -13.21 4.97
N SER A 73 -6.34 -13.51 4.14
CA SER A 73 -5.17 -14.29 4.55
C SER A 73 -4.33 -13.55 5.58
N VAL A 74 -4.05 -12.27 5.34
CA VAL A 74 -3.29 -11.42 6.28
C VAL A 74 -4.02 -11.28 7.62
N VAL A 75 -5.31 -10.95 7.60
CA VAL A 75 -6.12 -10.82 8.83
C VAL A 75 -6.14 -12.11 9.64
N LYS A 76 -6.18 -13.26 8.97
CA LYS A 76 -6.28 -14.57 9.64
C LYS A 76 -4.93 -15.15 10.06
N ASN A 77 -3.90 -14.99 9.22
CA ASN A 77 -2.65 -15.74 9.29
C ASN A 77 -1.40 -14.85 9.35
N ASN A 78 -1.55 -13.53 9.31
CA ASN A 78 -0.47 -12.54 9.17
C ASN A 78 0.41 -12.76 7.93
N LYS A 79 -0.15 -13.36 6.87
CA LYS A 79 0.54 -13.65 5.61
C LYS A 79 -0.40 -13.44 4.43
N ASP A 80 0.13 -12.90 3.34
CA ASP A 80 -0.59 -12.84 2.07
C ASP A 80 -0.72 -14.25 1.43
N THR A 81 -1.37 -14.32 0.27
CA THR A 81 -1.55 -15.58 -0.46
C THR A 81 -0.25 -16.15 -1.05
N ASN A 82 0.80 -15.33 -1.15
CA ASN A 82 2.15 -15.74 -1.55
C ASN A 82 3.04 -16.11 -0.36
N ASN A 83 2.47 -16.18 0.85
CA ASN A 83 3.15 -16.51 2.10
C ASN A 83 4.15 -15.45 2.61
N PHE A 84 4.07 -14.22 2.12
CA PHE A 84 4.80 -13.10 2.68
C PHE A 84 4.14 -12.61 3.98
N LEU A 85 4.96 -12.34 4.99
CA LEU A 85 4.50 -11.86 6.29
C LEU A 85 4.06 -10.39 6.20
N PHE A 86 2.82 -10.11 6.60
CA PHE A 86 2.28 -8.77 6.81
C PHE A 86 1.53 -8.74 8.14
N GLY A 87 1.92 -7.85 9.05
CA GLY A 87 1.26 -7.74 10.36
C GLY A 87 -0.14 -7.15 10.28
N LEU A 88 -0.39 -6.30 9.28
CA LEU A 88 -1.67 -5.63 9.04
C LEU A 88 -1.99 -5.61 7.55
N PRO A 89 -3.28 -5.62 7.17
CA PRO A 89 -3.67 -5.52 5.78
C PRO A 89 -3.51 -4.08 5.26
N ILE A 90 -2.99 -3.94 4.04
CA ILE A 90 -2.85 -2.68 3.32
C ILE A 90 -3.98 -2.57 2.30
N VAL A 91 -5.01 -1.78 2.62
CA VAL A 91 -6.24 -1.65 1.83
C VAL A 91 -6.67 -0.20 1.70
N LEU A 92 -7.31 0.14 0.59
CA LEU A 92 -8.01 1.42 0.43
C LEU A 92 -9.47 1.25 0.85
N ASP A 93 -10.03 2.21 1.57
CA ASP A 93 -11.42 2.18 1.98
C ASP A 93 -12.26 3.26 1.27
N THR A 94 -13.55 2.98 1.08
CA THR A 94 -14.50 3.91 0.44
C THR A 94 -15.93 3.68 0.90
N ASN A 95 -16.74 4.75 0.82
CA ASN A 95 -18.20 4.65 0.97
C ASN A 95 -18.94 4.60 -0.38
N ASN A 96 -18.21 4.71 -1.51
CA ASN A 96 -18.82 4.70 -2.83
C ASN A 96 -19.26 3.27 -3.22
N SER A 97 -20.58 3.02 -3.16
CA SER A 97 -21.17 1.74 -3.53
C SER A 97 -21.12 1.45 -5.03
N ASN A 98 -20.99 2.47 -5.88
CA ASN A 98 -21.11 2.34 -7.34
C ASN A 98 -19.83 1.86 -8.02
N LEU A 99 -18.66 1.99 -7.37
CA LEU A 99 -17.40 1.52 -7.91
C LEU A 99 -17.41 0.00 -8.16
N LYS A 100 -16.82 -0.42 -9.27
CA LYS A 100 -16.79 -1.84 -9.71
C LYS A 100 -15.35 -2.30 -9.95
N THR A 101 -15.15 -3.60 -9.85
CA THR A 101 -13.92 -4.26 -10.31
C THR A 101 -13.72 -4.00 -11.80
N GLY A 102 -12.48 -3.73 -12.19
CA GLY A 102 -12.08 -3.36 -13.55
C GLY A 102 -12.11 -1.85 -13.82
N GLU A 103 -12.67 -1.05 -12.92
CA GLU A 103 -12.64 0.41 -13.03
C GLU A 103 -11.32 0.97 -12.49
N THR A 104 -10.94 2.14 -13.01
CA THR A 104 -9.77 2.90 -12.55
C THR A 104 -10.25 4.18 -11.85
N ILE A 105 -9.67 4.47 -10.69
CA ILE A 105 -9.96 5.69 -9.92
C ILE A 105 -8.71 6.53 -9.72
N LEU A 106 -8.89 7.87 -9.75
CA LEU A 106 -7.84 8.82 -9.42
C LEU A 106 -7.74 8.96 -7.90
N LEU A 107 -6.54 8.81 -7.37
CA LEU A 107 -6.23 8.98 -5.94
C LEU A 107 -5.70 10.39 -5.72
N THR A 108 -6.40 11.18 -4.93
CA THR A 108 -6.02 12.57 -4.64
C THR A 108 -5.86 12.81 -3.15
N TYR A 109 -5.00 13.76 -2.79
CA TYR A 109 -4.83 14.21 -1.42
C TYR A 109 -4.45 15.68 -1.39
N LYS A 110 -5.24 16.51 -0.70
CA LYS A 110 -5.02 17.97 -0.58
C LYS A 110 -4.75 18.65 -1.93
N GLY A 111 -5.51 18.27 -2.96
CA GLY A 111 -5.40 18.82 -4.31
C GLY A 111 -4.24 18.28 -5.16
N GLN A 112 -3.48 17.30 -4.66
CA GLN A 112 -2.45 16.60 -5.43
C GLN A 112 -2.98 15.29 -6.02
N ASN A 113 -2.60 14.97 -7.25
CA ASN A 113 -2.87 13.69 -7.88
C ASN A 113 -1.74 12.71 -7.50
N LEU A 114 -1.98 11.86 -6.49
CA LEU A 114 -0.98 10.91 -6.03
C LEU A 114 -0.77 9.75 -7.01
N GLY A 115 -1.81 9.34 -7.72
CA GLY A 115 -1.77 8.20 -8.61
C GLY A 115 -3.14 7.71 -9.02
N VAL A 116 -3.20 6.52 -9.60
CA VAL A 116 -4.45 5.81 -9.88
C VAL A 116 -4.43 4.42 -9.28
N LEU A 117 -5.62 3.91 -8.97
CA LEU A 117 -5.86 2.52 -8.59
C LEU A 117 -6.69 1.83 -9.68
N GLU A 118 -6.17 0.77 -10.27
CA GLU A 118 -6.95 -0.20 -11.06
C GLU A 118 -7.59 -1.20 -10.10
N ILE A 119 -8.91 -1.12 -9.90
CA ILE A 119 -9.64 -1.92 -8.92
C ILE A 119 -9.70 -3.39 -9.38
N SER A 120 -9.01 -4.29 -8.69
CA SER A 120 -9.09 -5.73 -8.91
C SER A 120 -10.12 -6.43 -8.03
N SER A 121 -10.44 -5.85 -6.87
CA SER A 121 -11.45 -6.37 -5.97
C SER A 121 -12.11 -5.27 -5.14
N LYS A 122 -13.38 -5.51 -4.78
CA LYS A 122 -14.16 -4.66 -3.86
C LYS A 122 -15.00 -5.57 -2.97
N TRP A 123 -14.98 -5.32 -1.67
CA TRP A 123 -15.74 -6.11 -0.69
C TRP A 123 -16.14 -5.27 0.52
N GLU A 124 -17.10 -5.77 1.28
CA GLU A 124 -17.45 -5.24 2.60
C GLU A 124 -16.71 -6.09 3.65
N PRO A 125 -15.78 -5.51 4.44
CA PRO A 125 -14.99 -6.26 5.40
C PRO A 125 -15.80 -6.61 6.64
N ASP A 126 -15.50 -7.75 7.26
CA ASP A 126 -15.87 -8.01 8.66
C ASP A 126 -14.92 -7.24 9.58
N LYS A 127 -15.30 -6.01 9.92
CA LYS A 127 -14.51 -5.11 10.77
C LYS A 127 -14.26 -5.67 12.18
N SER A 128 -15.20 -6.47 12.69
CA SER A 128 -15.05 -7.12 14.01
C SER A 128 -14.00 -8.23 13.96
N PHE A 129 -14.03 -9.04 12.91
CA PHE A 129 -13.02 -10.07 12.67
C PHE A 129 -11.63 -9.46 12.44
N GLU A 130 -11.52 -8.38 11.64
CA GLU A 130 -10.28 -7.64 11.45
C GLU A 130 -9.72 -7.11 12.76
N ALA A 131 -10.53 -6.39 13.54
CA ALA A 131 -10.11 -5.82 14.82
C ALA A 131 -9.62 -6.89 15.79
N LYS A 132 -10.37 -8.00 15.93
CA LYS A 132 -10.02 -9.09 16.83
C LYS A 132 -8.70 -9.78 16.45
N ASN A 133 -8.47 -10.02 15.17
CA ASN A 133 -7.28 -10.75 14.71
C ASN A 133 -6.04 -9.84 14.59
N CYS A 134 -6.20 -8.60 14.13
CA CYS A 134 -5.06 -7.68 13.99
C CYS A 134 -4.64 -7.01 15.30
N TYR A 135 -5.59 -6.75 16.21
CA TYR A 135 -5.33 -5.96 17.44
C TYR A 135 -5.68 -6.71 18.73
N GLY A 136 -6.17 -7.94 18.63
CA GLY A 136 -6.53 -8.77 19.78
C GLY A 136 -7.80 -8.36 20.51
N THR A 137 -8.48 -7.29 20.11
CA THR A 137 -9.63 -6.71 20.82
C THR A 137 -10.63 -6.07 19.86
N ASN A 138 -11.90 -5.97 20.29
CA ASN A 138 -12.94 -5.16 19.65
C ASN A 138 -13.28 -3.91 20.47
N SER A 139 -12.50 -3.59 21.52
CA SER A 139 -12.75 -2.41 22.35
C SER A 139 -12.47 -1.12 21.57
N LEU A 140 -13.42 -0.21 21.58
CA LEU A 140 -13.27 1.13 20.98
C LEU A 140 -12.29 2.04 21.74
N GLU A 141 -11.81 1.62 22.91
CA GLU A 141 -10.72 2.31 23.62
C GLU A 141 -9.38 2.14 22.89
N HIS A 142 -9.23 1.08 22.09
CA HIS A 142 -8.05 0.89 21.26
C HIS A 142 -8.12 1.81 20.03
N PRO A 143 -7.15 2.74 19.81
CA PRO A 143 -7.24 3.77 18.75
C PRO A 143 -7.45 3.19 17.35
N ALA A 144 -6.72 2.13 16.99
CA ALA A 144 -6.84 1.50 15.67
C ALA A 144 -8.20 0.81 15.49
N VAL A 145 -8.76 0.20 16.54
CA VAL A 145 -10.10 -0.40 16.49
C VAL A 145 -11.16 0.68 16.31
N LYS A 146 -11.05 1.78 17.07
CA LYS A 146 -11.93 2.94 16.90
C LYS A 146 -11.89 3.47 15.46
N MET A 147 -10.70 3.62 14.87
CA MET A 147 -10.52 4.02 13.47
C MET A 147 -11.22 3.06 12.50
N ILE A 148 -11.05 1.74 12.65
CA ILE A 148 -11.69 0.74 11.79
C ILE A 148 -13.21 0.90 11.78
N PHE A 149 -13.82 1.07 12.96
CA PHE A 149 -15.29 1.12 13.07
C PHE A 149 -15.88 2.48 12.67
N HIS A 150 -15.21 3.59 12.96
CA HIS A 150 -15.80 4.93 12.84
C HIS A 150 -15.24 5.77 11.69
N GLU A 151 -14.02 5.49 11.22
CA GLU A 151 -13.36 6.34 10.22
C GLU A 151 -13.24 5.65 8.86
N ARG A 152 -13.00 4.33 8.84
CA ARG A 152 -12.92 3.59 7.58
C ARG A 152 -14.29 3.45 6.91
N GLY A 153 -14.31 3.60 5.60
CA GLY A 153 -15.47 3.41 4.76
C GLY A 153 -16.07 2.01 4.86
N LYS A 154 -17.26 1.87 4.26
CA LYS A 154 -18.01 0.62 4.26
C LYS A 154 -17.37 -0.47 3.42
N TYR A 155 -16.72 -0.09 2.30
CA TYR A 155 -16.12 -1.02 1.35
C TYR A 155 -14.62 -0.86 1.36
N TYR A 156 -13.91 -1.98 1.15
CA TYR A 156 -12.49 -1.98 0.87
C TYR A 156 -12.26 -2.25 -0.62
N LEU A 157 -11.19 -1.62 -1.14
CA LEU A 157 -10.74 -1.76 -2.51
C LEU A 157 -9.31 -2.31 -2.50
N GLY A 158 -9.07 -3.29 -3.35
CA GLY A 158 -7.75 -3.81 -3.66
C GLY A 158 -7.46 -3.66 -5.15
N GLY A 159 -6.17 -3.58 -5.50
CA GLY A 159 -5.77 -3.47 -6.89
C GLY A 159 -4.39 -2.83 -7.08
N LYS A 160 -3.99 -2.70 -8.35
CA LYS A 160 -2.70 -2.17 -8.73
C LYS A 160 -2.66 -0.65 -8.66
N VAL A 161 -1.58 -0.12 -8.08
CA VAL A 161 -1.35 1.33 -7.98
C VAL A 161 -0.30 1.77 -9.00
N TYR A 162 -0.54 2.91 -9.64
CA TYR A 162 0.41 3.64 -10.47
C TYR A 162 0.59 5.02 -9.86
N GLY A 163 1.78 5.30 -9.31
CA GLY A 163 2.10 6.55 -8.63
C GLY A 163 2.46 7.66 -9.60
N PHE A 164 2.06 8.89 -9.30
CA PHE A 164 2.38 10.08 -10.10
C PHE A 164 3.21 11.08 -9.33
N GLU A 165 2.84 11.31 -8.07
CA GLU A 165 3.49 12.28 -7.19
C GLU A 165 3.44 11.77 -5.75
N LEU A 166 4.48 12.08 -4.97
CA LEU A 166 4.47 11.81 -3.53
C LEU A 166 3.78 12.95 -2.79
N PRO A 167 3.10 12.66 -1.65
CA PRO A 167 2.55 13.71 -0.81
C PRO A 167 3.64 14.70 -0.39
N LYS A 168 3.33 16.02 -0.43
CA LYS A 168 4.27 17.03 0.04
C LYS A 168 4.53 16.87 1.54
N ARG A 169 5.81 16.87 1.90
CA ARG A 169 6.30 16.78 3.28
C ARG A 169 7.13 18.01 3.60
N ASP A 170 7.05 18.47 4.81
CA ASP A 170 7.84 19.57 5.38
C ASP A 170 9.13 19.10 6.10
N PHE A 171 9.39 17.80 6.02
CA PHE A 171 10.62 17.18 6.53
C PHE A 171 11.30 16.35 5.43
N PRO A 172 12.66 16.24 5.48
CA PRO A 172 13.37 15.41 4.52
C PRO A 172 13.07 13.93 4.75
N CYS A 173 12.76 13.22 3.66
CA CYS A 173 12.60 11.77 3.69
C CYS A 173 13.32 11.18 2.47
N ALA A 174 14.07 10.09 2.70
CA ALA A 174 14.70 9.33 1.64
C ALA A 174 13.86 8.10 1.30
N THR A 175 13.75 7.81 0.01
CA THR A 175 13.09 6.59 -0.44
C THR A 175 13.94 5.34 -0.13
N PRO A 176 13.35 4.14 -0.02
CA PRO A 176 14.12 2.90 0.15
C PRO A 176 15.21 2.71 -0.90
N SER A 177 14.95 3.11 -2.15
CA SER A 177 15.94 3.05 -3.25
C SER A 177 17.14 3.97 -2.99
N GLU A 178 16.90 5.20 -2.52
CA GLU A 178 17.97 6.17 -2.19
C GLU A 178 18.79 5.69 -0.99
N VAL A 179 18.12 5.22 0.08
CA VAL A 179 18.79 4.64 1.25
C VAL A 179 19.68 3.48 0.83
N ARG A 180 19.15 2.51 0.07
CA ARG A 180 19.93 1.35 -0.40
C ARG A 180 21.16 1.75 -1.24
N LYS A 181 21.05 2.81 -2.04
CA LYS A 181 22.20 3.33 -2.83
C LYS A 181 23.26 3.99 -1.97
N SER A 182 22.90 4.57 -0.84
CA SER A 182 23.81 5.27 0.09
C SER A 182 24.50 4.33 1.08
N LEU A 183 23.99 3.10 1.26
CA LEU A 183 24.56 2.15 2.20
C LEU A 183 25.94 1.65 1.73
N PRO A 184 26.90 1.44 2.67
CA PRO A 184 28.22 0.90 2.34
C PRO A 184 28.08 -0.52 1.79
N LYS A 185 28.86 -0.81 0.75
CA LYS A 185 28.91 -2.15 0.16
C LYS A 185 29.73 -3.10 1.02
N ASN A 186 29.31 -4.38 1.08
CA ASN A 186 30.03 -5.45 1.77
C ASN A 186 30.23 -5.20 3.30
N HIS A 187 29.31 -4.47 3.91
CA HIS A 187 29.27 -4.26 5.35
C HIS A 187 27.90 -4.65 5.90
N ASP A 188 27.85 -5.15 7.11
CA ASP A 188 26.60 -5.30 7.84
C ASP A 188 26.14 -3.91 8.30
N VAL A 189 24.86 -3.62 8.04
CA VAL A 189 24.25 -2.35 8.44
C VAL A 189 23.20 -2.65 9.50
N VAL A 190 23.34 -2.01 10.63
CA VAL A 190 22.39 -2.06 11.75
C VAL A 190 21.81 -0.67 11.93
N ALA A 191 20.44 -0.59 11.94
CA ALA A 191 19.71 0.65 12.21
C ALA A 191 19.33 0.75 13.68
#